data_89d20d0d3f9bddd97f13951947b56cd3
#
_entry.id   89d20d0d3f9bddd97f13951947b56cd3
#
_cell.length_a   1.000
_cell.length_b   1.000
_cell.length_c   1.000
_cell.angle_alpha   90.00
_cell.angle_beta   90.00
_cell.angle_gamma   90.00
#
_symmetry.space_group_name_H-M   'P 1'
#
loop_
_entity.id
_entity.type
_entity.pdbx_description
1 polymer ?
#
loop_
_entity_poly.entity_id
_entity_poly.type
_entity_poly.pdbx_seq_one_letter_code
_entity_poly.pdbx_strand_id
1 'polypeptide(L)'
;MTGRRAPGEGSVYRVDDGSWRGVVDLGWHGGKRRRGYVRGRTKAEVTGAIRRLALEAEEGRLRPGRAPTLGVWLERYLTEVAPATVRPNTVHRYRQEVRLYIGPALGKVPLDRLRPDQISAFYQDQLTRISAGSVRRLHALLRRALTVAVRW
;
A
#
# COMPACT_ATOMS: atom_id res chain seq x y z
N MET A 1 10.63 -1.11 -41.78
CA MET A 1 9.24 -1.42 -41.34
C MET A 1 9.18 -1.39 -39.84
N THR A 2 8.71 -0.30 -39.23
CA THR A 2 8.59 -0.14 -37.79
C THR A 2 7.23 -0.70 -37.37
N GLY A 3 7.23 -1.95 -36.85
CA GLY A 3 6.03 -2.60 -36.36
C GLY A 3 5.41 -1.80 -35.22
N ARG A 4 4.13 -1.46 -35.33
CA ARG A 4 3.32 -0.82 -34.28
C ARG A 4 3.20 -1.78 -33.14
N ARG A 5 3.79 -1.43 -31.96
CA ARG A 5 3.75 -2.26 -30.74
C ARG A 5 2.31 -2.43 -30.27
N ALA A 6 1.98 -3.63 -29.78
CA ALA A 6 0.66 -3.91 -29.23
C ALA A 6 0.36 -3.06 -27.98
N PRO A 7 -0.91 -2.71 -27.73
CA PRO A 7 -1.31 -2.04 -26.50
C PRO A 7 -0.89 -2.89 -25.29
N GLY A 8 -0.15 -2.31 -24.32
CA GLY A 8 0.34 -3.02 -23.14
C GLY A 8 1.81 -3.44 -23.17
N GLU A 9 2.48 -3.46 -24.30
CA GLU A 9 3.88 -3.93 -24.44
C GLU A 9 4.95 -3.03 -23.82
N GLY A 10 4.65 -1.90 -23.25
CA GLY A 10 5.60 -1.01 -22.60
C GLY A 10 6.88 -0.72 -23.40
N SER A 11 7.64 0.27 -23.02
CA SER A 11 8.94 0.61 -23.62
C SER A 11 10.04 0.30 -22.61
N VAL A 12 11.12 -0.36 -23.05
CA VAL A 12 12.33 -0.61 -22.24
C VAL A 12 13.51 0.03 -22.95
N TYR A 13 14.26 0.86 -22.23
CA TYR A 13 15.43 1.57 -22.75
C TYR A 13 16.53 1.66 -21.70
N ARG A 14 17.76 1.81 -22.14
CA ARG A 14 18.93 2.00 -21.28
C ARG A 14 19.11 3.49 -21.02
N VAL A 15 19.48 3.83 -19.79
CA VAL A 15 19.76 5.21 -19.37
C VAL A 15 21.29 5.42 -19.33
N ASP A 16 21.73 6.67 -19.40
CA ASP A 16 23.16 7.05 -19.42
C ASP A 16 23.94 6.57 -18.19
N ASP A 17 23.28 6.36 -17.06
CA ASP A 17 23.86 5.77 -15.83
C ASP A 17 24.05 4.24 -15.91
N GLY A 18 23.80 3.64 -17.08
CA GLY A 18 23.92 2.20 -17.31
C GLY A 18 22.73 1.36 -16.81
N SER A 19 21.76 1.96 -16.11
CA SER A 19 20.53 1.28 -15.67
C SER A 19 19.52 1.14 -16.80
N TRP A 20 18.56 0.21 -16.63
CA TRP A 20 17.44 0.04 -17.52
C TRP A 20 16.19 0.68 -16.94
N ARG A 21 15.42 1.34 -17.77
CA ARG A 21 14.10 1.87 -17.44
C ARG A 21 13.05 1.31 -18.36
N GLY A 22 11.84 1.17 -17.80
CA GLY A 22 10.67 0.75 -18.55
C GLY A 22 9.48 1.62 -18.26
N VAL A 23 8.62 1.79 -19.26
CA VAL A 23 7.35 2.50 -19.16
C VAL A 23 6.27 1.61 -19.72
N VAL A 24 5.19 1.41 -18.97
CA VAL A 24 4.02 0.64 -19.38
C VAL A 24 2.77 1.51 -19.28
N ASP A 25 1.86 1.36 -20.23
CA ASP A 25 0.55 1.98 -20.20
C ASP A 25 -0.37 1.14 -19.31
N LEU A 26 -0.95 1.77 -18.30
CA LEU A 26 -1.84 1.14 -17.32
C LEU A 26 -3.31 1.52 -17.54
N GLY A 27 -3.63 2.03 -18.75
CA GLY A 27 -4.99 2.44 -19.12
C GLY A 27 -5.39 3.81 -18.58
N TRP A 28 -6.71 4.04 -18.52
CA TRP A 28 -7.31 5.30 -18.08
C TRP A 28 -7.96 5.14 -16.71
N HIS A 29 -7.77 6.15 -15.85
CA HIS A 29 -8.45 6.22 -14.55
C HIS A 29 -8.83 7.67 -14.24
N GLY A 30 -10.10 7.93 -13.90
CA GLY A 30 -10.58 9.28 -13.64
C GLY A 30 -10.36 10.25 -14.80
N GLY A 31 -10.48 9.80 -16.07
CA GLY A 31 -10.26 10.63 -17.26
C GLY A 31 -8.80 10.94 -17.58
N LYS A 32 -7.83 10.37 -16.86
CA LYS A 32 -6.39 10.57 -17.09
C LYS A 32 -5.69 9.27 -17.47
N ARG A 33 -4.81 9.35 -18.47
CA ARG A 33 -3.96 8.21 -18.89
C ARG A 33 -2.91 7.94 -17.82
N ARG A 34 -2.76 6.68 -17.43
CA ARG A 34 -1.82 6.23 -16.42
C ARG A 34 -0.65 5.50 -17.05
N ARG A 35 0.55 5.80 -16.56
CA ARG A 35 1.79 5.11 -16.95
C ARG A 35 2.49 4.58 -15.72
N GLY A 36 2.93 3.32 -15.76
CA GLY A 36 3.83 2.72 -14.77
C GLY A 36 5.28 2.91 -15.19
N TYR A 37 6.16 3.15 -14.23
CA TYR A 37 7.59 3.31 -14.46
C TYR A 37 8.34 2.26 -13.65
N VAL A 38 9.29 1.58 -14.29
CA VAL A 38 10.13 0.55 -13.68
C VAL A 38 11.59 0.88 -13.93
N ARG A 39 12.44 0.58 -12.96
CA ARG A 39 13.90 0.68 -13.09
C ARG A 39 14.53 -0.63 -12.61
N GLY A 40 15.59 -1.07 -13.27
CA GLY A 40 16.34 -2.27 -12.93
C GLY A 40 17.76 -2.23 -13.47
N ARG A 41 18.56 -3.20 -13.04
CA ARG A 41 19.95 -3.34 -13.48
C ARG A 41 20.06 -4.02 -14.83
N THR A 42 19.10 -4.86 -15.18
CA THR A 42 19.08 -5.62 -16.44
C THR A 42 17.80 -5.39 -17.24
N LYS A 43 17.88 -5.56 -18.57
CA LYS A 43 16.71 -5.49 -19.45
C LYS A 43 15.66 -6.55 -19.08
N ALA A 44 16.09 -7.76 -18.73
CA ALA A 44 15.21 -8.86 -18.37
C ALA A 44 14.40 -8.55 -17.09
N GLU A 45 15.04 -7.99 -16.07
CA GLU A 45 14.40 -7.56 -14.83
C GLU A 45 13.30 -6.52 -15.09
N VAL A 46 13.61 -5.49 -15.88
CA VAL A 46 12.65 -4.43 -16.23
C VAL A 46 11.50 -4.97 -17.07
N THR A 47 11.78 -5.86 -18.05
CA THR A 47 10.74 -6.48 -18.86
C THR A 47 9.80 -7.35 -18.01
N GLY A 48 10.35 -8.14 -17.09
CA GLY A 48 9.55 -8.95 -16.14
C GLY A 48 8.67 -8.11 -15.24
N ALA A 49 9.21 -6.99 -14.74
CA ALA A 49 8.45 -6.06 -13.90
C ALA A 49 7.33 -5.33 -14.68
N ILE A 50 7.56 -4.95 -15.93
CA ILE A 50 6.54 -4.39 -16.83
C ILE A 50 5.39 -5.37 -17.04
N ARG A 51 5.70 -6.65 -17.33
CA ARG A 51 4.67 -7.67 -17.53
C ARG A 51 3.82 -7.88 -16.29
N ARG A 52 4.43 -7.90 -15.10
CA ARG A 52 3.68 -7.97 -13.83
C ARG A 52 2.76 -6.78 -13.64
N LEU A 53 3.25 -5.55 -13.85
CA LEU A 53 2.44 -4.34 -13.75
C LEU A 53 1.28 -4.32 -14.76
N ALA A 54 1.49 -4.77 -15.99
CA ALA A 54 0.44 -4.88 -16.98
C ALA A 54 -0.65 -5.87 -16.55
N LEU A 55 -0.25 -7.05 -16.06
CA LEU A 55 -1.17 -8.06 -15.57
C LEU A 55 -1.97 -7.57 -14.35
N GLU A 56 -1.32 -6.90 -13.39
CA GLU A 56 -1.99 -6.30 -12.22
C GLU A 56 -2.98 -5.20 -12.64
N ALA A 57 -2.69 -4.46 -13.74
CA ALA A 57 -3.59 -3.47 -14.30
C ALA A 57 -4.83 -4.11 -14.92
N GLU A 58 -4.65 -5.15 -15.73
CA GLU A 58 -5.72 -5.89 -16.39
C GLU A 58 -6.65 -6.56 -15.36
N GLU A 59 -6.08 -7.07 -14.28
CA GLU A 59 -6.82 -7.69 -13.18
C GLU A 59 -7.45 -6.68 -12.20
N GLY A 60 -7.34 -5.37 -12.49
CA GLY A 60 -7.87 -4.31 -11.63
C GLY A 60 -7.18 -4.18 -10.28
N ARG A 61 -6.06 -4.87 -10.07
CA ARG A 61 -5.29 -4.84 -8.81
C ARG A 61 -4.37 -3.63 -8.69
N LEU A 62 -4.10 -2.93 -9.80
CA LEU A 62 -3.33 -1.69 -9.79
C LEU A 62 -4.14 -0.54 -9.20
N ARG A 63 -3.85 -0.20 -7.97
CA ARG A 63 -4.38 1.01 -7.34
C ARG A 63 -3.68 2.26 -7.89
N PRO A 64 -4.41 3.36 -8.17
CA PRO A 64 -3.83 4.60 -8.64
C PRO A 64 -2.96 5.25 -7.55
N GLY A 65 -1.69 5.48 -7.86
CA GLY A 65 -0.77 6.20 -7.00
C GLY A 65 0.04 5.32 -6.05
N ARG A 66 0.92 5.95 -5.28
CA ARG A 66 1.64 5.31 -4.16
C ARG A 66 0.60 4.89 -3.13
N ALA A 67 0.67 3.65 -2.65
CA ALA A 67 -0.22 3.18 -1.59
C ALA A 67 -0.22 4.18 -0.42
N PRO A 68 -1.38 4.50 0.17
CA PRO A 68 -1.41 5.36 1.34
C PRO A 68 -0.60 4.73 2.48
N THR A 69 -0.05 5.55 3.34
CA THR A 69 0.59 5.02 4.55
C THR A 69 -0.47 4.47 5.50
N LEU A 70 -0.06 3.59 6.42
CA LEU A 70 -0.96 3.04 7.43
C LEU A 70 -1.66 4.16 8.23
N GLY A 71 -0.94 5.23 8.56
CA GLY A 71 -1.52 6.39 9.28
C GLY A 71 -2.64 7.07 8.50
N VAL A 72 -2.41 7.35 7.21
CA VAL A 72 -3.43 7.95 6.32
C VAL A 72 -4.64 7.01 6.19
N TRP A 73 -4.39 5.71 6.05
CA TRP A 73 -5.47 4.73 5.99
C TRP A 73 -6.27 4.65 7.29
N LEU A 74 -5.62 4.61 8.44
CA LEU A 74 -6.30 4.54 9.74
C LEU A 74 -7.15 5.79 10.01
N GLU A 75 -6.66 6.98 9.63
CA GLU A 75 -7.46 8.21 9.74
C GLU A 75 -8.74 8.12 8.89
N ARG A 76 -8.59 7.66 7.65
CA ARG A 76 -9.73 7.43 6.77
C ARG A 76 -10.69 6.37 7.33
N TYR A 77 -10.18 5.26 7.81
CA TYR A 77 -10.97 4.21 8.45
C TYR A 77 -11.77 4.73 9.66
N LEU A 78 -11.15 5.54 10.51
CA LEU A 78 -11.77 6.12 11.70
C LEU A 78 -12.80 7.21 11.39
N THR A 79 -12.73 7.81 10.22
CA THR A 79 -13.65 8.86 9.78
C THR A 79 -14.82 8.30 8.97
N GLU A 80 -14.54 7.36 8.04
CA GLU A 80 -15.53 6.91 7.06
C GLU A 80 -16.18 5.56 7.43
N VAL A 81 -15.44 4.65 8.07
CA VAL A 81 -15.90 3.25 8.28
C VAL A 81 -16.27 2.96 9.74
N ALA A 82 -15.41 3.31 10.66
CA ALA A 82 -15.59 2.97 12.08
C ALA A 82 -16.88 3.53 12.67
N PRO A 83 -17.32 4.78 12.37
CA PRO A 83 -18.56 5.32 12.92
C PRO A 83 -19.82 4.51 12.59
N ALA A 84 -19.83 3.86 11.43
CA ALA A 84 -20.94 3.01 11.02
C ALA A 84 -20.92 1.59 11.64
N THR A 85 -19.80 1.18 12.23
CA THR A 85 -19.58 -0.20 12.67
C THR A 85 -19.37 -0.37 14.18
N VAL A 86 -19.02 0.71 14.88
CA VAL A 86 -18.76 0.69 16.32
C VAL A 86 -19.35 1.92 17.02
N ARG A 87 -19.56 1.82 18.33
CA ARG A 87 -20.09 2.91 19.16
C ARG A 87 -19.15 4.13 19.20
N PRO A 88 -19.66 5.37 19.35
CA PRO A 88 -18.86 6.60 19.37
C PRO A 88 -17.67 6.57 20.36
N ASN A 89 -17.88 6.07 21.56
CA ASN A 89 -16.81 5.92 22.55
C ASN A 89 -15.69 4.97 22.08
N THR A 90 -16.03 3.95 21.27
CA THR A 90 -15.04 3.06 20.67
C THR A 90 -14.22 3.76 19.60
N VAL A 91 -14.85 4.60 18.78
CA VAL A 91 -14.15 5.43 17.78
C VAL A 91 -13.18 6.39 18.48
N HIS A 92 -13.63 7.06 19.55
CA HIS A 92 -12.77 7.94 20.34
C HIS A 92 -11.54 7.21 20.88
N ARG A 93 -11.74 6.05 21.50
CA ARG A 93 -10.64 5.21 21.98
C ARG A 93 -9.71 4.79 20.85
N TYR A 94 -10.22 4.37 19.71
CA TYR A 94 -9.41 4.00 18.54
C TYR A 94 -8.53 5.16 18.07
N ARG A 95 -9.05 6.39 18.04
CA ARG A 95 -8.25 7.58 17.72
C ARG A 95 -7.10 7.78 18.70
N GLN A 96 -7.34 7.59 20.00
CA GLN A 96 -6.28 7.66 21.01
C GLN A 96 -5.24 6.55 20.79
N GLU A 97 -5.67 5.30 20.58
CA GLU A 97 -4.78 4.16 20.34
C GLU A 97 -3.92 4.36 19.08
N VAL A 98 -4.50 4.88 18.00
CA VAL A 98 -3.75 5.22 16.79
C VAL A 98 -2.76 6.34 17.06
N ARG A 99 -3.17 7.41 17.72
CA ARG A 99 -2.30 8.57 17.99
C ARG A 99 -1.13 8.24 18.90
N LEU A 100 -1.37 7.46 19.95
CA LEU A 100 -0.36 7.21 20.99
C LEU A 100 0.57 6.04 20.68
N TYR A 101 0.08 5.02 19.99
CA TYR A 101 0.83 3.77 19.83
C TYR A 101 1.11 3.42 18.37
N ILE A 102 0.09 3.32 17.52
CA ILE A 102 0.23 2.80 16.16
C ILE A 102 0.88 3.83 15.23
N GLY A 103 0.43 5.08 15.28
CA GLY A 103 0.89 6.16 14.41
C GLY A 103 2.39 6.42 14.51
N PRO A 104 2.95 6.60 15.70
CA PRO A 104 4.40 6.79 15.87
C PRO A 104 5.25 5.63 15.35
N ALA A 105 4.80 4.39 15.53
CA ALA A 105 5.56 3.19 15.19
C ALA A 105 5.39 2.76 13.73
N LEU A 106 4.16 2.71 13.23
CA LEU A 106 3.82 2.13 11.93
C LEU A 106 3.16 3.12 10.95
N GLY A 107 2.78 4.31 11.41
CA GLY A 107 1.97 5.24 10.63
C GLY A 107 2.60 5.70 9.32
N LYS A 108 3.93 5.75 9.23
CA LYS A 108 4.66 6.14 8.01
C LYS A 108 4.87 5.01 7.01
N VAL A 109 4.57 3.76 7.39
CA VAL A 109 4.75 2.59 6.53
C VAL A 109 3.66 2.57 5.45
N PRO A 110 4.00 2.52 4.16
CA PRO A 110 3.03 2.33 3.09
C PRO A 110 2.32 0.98 3.24
N LEU A 111 1.01 0.93 2.97
CA LEU A 111 0.21 -0.29 3.13
C LEU A 111 0.72 -1.47 2.28
N ASP A 112 1.23 -1.18 1.07
CA ASP A 112 1.81 -2.18 0.16
C ASP A 112 3.18 -2.72 0.63
N ARG A 113 3.77 -2.10 1.66
CA ARG A 113 5.05 -2.48 2.28
C ARG A 113 4.92 -2.89 3.74
N LEU A 114 3.70 -2.92 4.26
CA LEU A 114 3.45 -3.35 5.62
C LEU A 114 3.59 -4.88 5.71
N ARG A 115 4.54 -5.34 6.51
CA ARG A 115 4.88 -6.75 6.64
C ARG A 115 4.50 -7.31 8.00
N PRO A 116 4.18 -8.62 8.09
CA PRO A 116 3.82 -9.27 9.35
C PRO A 116 4.90 -9.16 10.43
N ASP A 117 6.19 -9.21 10.05
CA ASP A 117 7.30 -9.06 10.99
C ASP A 117 7.36 -7.68 11.63
N GLN A 118 7.05 -6.60 10.88
CA GLN A 118 6.96 -5.24 11.44
C GLN A 118 5.82 -5.12 12.46
N ILE A 119 4.67 -5.74 12.19
CA ILE A 119 3.53 -5.74 13.10
C ILE A 119 3.86 -6.55 14.36
N SER A 120 4.53 -7.70 14.21
CA SER A 120 4.97 -8.52 15.34
C SER A 120 5.99 -7.79 16.22
N ALA A 121 6.99 -7.15 15.61
CA ALA A 121 7.96 -6.33 16.32
C ALA A 121 7.28 -5.17 17.09
N PHE A 122 6.31 -4.52 16.47
CA PHE A 122 5.49 -3.50 17.14
C PHE A 122 4.79 -4.04 18.38
N TYR A 123 4.14 -5.21 18.30
CA TYR A 123 3.48 -5.79 19.49
C TYR A 123 4.48 -6.16 20.59
N GLN A 124 5.64 -6.70 20.25
CA GLN A 124 6.69 -7.01 21.23
C GLN A 124 7.18 -5.74 21.93
N ASP A 125 7.46 -4.66 21.20
CA ASP A 125 7.81 -3.37 21.79
C ASP A 125 6.70 -2.84 22.72
N GLN A 126 5.43 -2.92 22.28
CA GLN A 126 4.33 -2.44 23.12
C GLN A 126 4.13 -3.28 24.38
N LEU A 127 4.39 -4.59 24.38
CA LEU A 127 4.30 -5.44 25.57
C LEU A 127 5.29 -5.04 26.67
N THR A 128 6.37 -4.34 26.35
CA THR A 128 7.30 -3.80 27.36
C THR A 128 6.78 -2.52 28.03
N ARG A 129 5.78 -1.86 27.45
CA ARG A 129 5.30 -0.52 27.86
C ARG A 129 3.87 -0.50 28.39
N ILE A 130 3.03 -1.41 27.90
CA ILE A 130 1.60 -1.47 28.25
C ILE A 130 1.15 -2.91 28.50
N SER A 131 0.00 -3.07 29.14
CA SER A 131 -0.54 -4.39 29.46
C SER A 131 -0.86 -5.23 28.22
N ALA A 132 -0.76 -6.54 28.34
CA ALA A 132 -1.15 -7.49 27.30
C ALA A 132 -2.61 -7.30 26.82
N GLY A 133 -3.51 -6.89 27.72
CA GLY A 133 -4.89 -6.53 27.38
C GLY A 133 -4.97 -5.32 26.44
N SER A 134 -4.10 -4.33 26.65
CA SER A 134 -4.01 -3.16 25.78
C SER A 134 -3.46 -3.54 24.42
N VAL A 135 -2.41 -4.36 24.33
CA VAL A 135 -1.85 -4.86 23.07
C VAL A 135 -2.89 -5.67 22.29
N ARG A 136 -3.71 -6.49 22.95
CA ARG A 136 -4.83 -7.19 22.28
C ARG A 136 -5.84 -6.24 21.64
N ARG A 137 -6.11 -5.09 22.27
CA ARG A 137 -6.99 -4.06 21.67
C ARG A 137 -6.36 -3.41 20.44
N LEU A 138 -5.05 -3.09 20.47
CA LEU A 138 -4.31 -2.58 19.31
C LEU A 138 -4.35 -3.59 18.17
N HIS A 139 -4.16 -4.89 18.45
CA HIS A 139 -4.28 -5.96 17.47
C HIS A 139 -5.69 -6.02 16.85
N ALA A 140 -6.74 -5.96 17.68
CA ALA A 140 -8.12 -6.01 17.19
C ALA A 140 -8.45 -4.81 16.28
N LEU A 141 -7.98 -3.61 16.62
CA LEU A 141 -8.11 -2.42 15.80
C LEU A 141 -7.39 -2.57 14.46
N LEU A 142 -6.10 -2.93 14.48
CA LEU A 142 -5.31 -3.12 13.26
C LEU A 142 -5.89 -4.20 12.36
N ARG A 143 -6.24 -5.36 12.92
CA ARG A 143 -6.87 -6.44 12.16
C ARG A 143 -8.14 -5.98 11.47
N ARG A 144 -9.03 -5.27 12.18
CA ARG A 144 -10.30 -4.77 11.62
C ARG A 144 -10.05 -3.76 10.51
N ALA A 145 -9.19 -2.78 10.74
CA ALA A 145 -8.86 -1.76 9.74
C ALA A 145 -8.18 -2.33 8.50
N LEU A 146 -7.24 -3.27 8.66
CA LEU A 146 -6.54 -3.89 7.54
C LEU A 146 -7.44 -4.84 6.75
N THR A 147 -8.37 -5.55 7.40
CA THR A 147 -9.38 -6.38 6.70
C THR A 147 -10.24 -5.53 5.76
N VAL A 148 -10.59 -4.31 6.16
CA VAL A 148 -11.32 -3.36 5.29
C VAL A 148 -10.40 -2.86 4.17
N ALA A 149 -9.12 -2.56 4.44
CA ALA A 149 -8.17 -2.07 3.45
C ALA A 149 -7.98 -3.03 2.26
N VAL A 150 -8.06 -4.33 2.49
CA VAL A 150 -7.93 -5.36 1.43
C VAL A 150 -9.11 -5.33 0.44
N ARG A 151 -10.28 -4.85 0.88
CA ARG A 151 -11.51 -4.80 0.08
C ARG A 151 -11.72 -3.47 -0.64
N TRP A 152 -10.88 -2.48 -0.34
CA TRP A 152 -10.93 -1.11 -0.88
C TRP A 152 -9.80 -0.88 -1.87
#